data_2602980a6bcc4ec9a9588da37de52a68
#
_entry.id   2602980a6bcc4ec9a9588da37de52a68
#
_cell.length_a   1.000
_cell.length_b   1.000
_cell.length_c   1.000
_cell.angle_alpha   90.00
_cell.angle_beta   90.00
_cell.angle_gamma   90.00
#
_symmetry.space_group_name_H-M   'P 1'
#
loop_
_entity.id
_entity.type
_entity.pdbx_description
1 polymer ?
#
loop_
_entity_poly.entity_id
_entity_poly.type
_entity_poly.pdbx_seq_one_letter_code
_entity_poly.pdbx_strand_id
1 'polypeptide(L)'
;LRALEQEGLVGKGEQLGSTGGRKAQTFVFKSRFKAAIGVSMRSNSLNLCAIDLHGGVIARHHTALPYRNTDAYYQKIGGIINDFAEKIERGGTDVLGVAFAIQGIVSADGTTISFGSIMGNTGVKLDTIAQNVHYPSIMIHDSDASAMAELWLDHALSDAVCVYLEMRPGGAVIIDGQLYQGPNLRNGVIEHMTLVPGGNKCYCGQYGCMDTYCSPETLLEDGESLSGFFSVLRQGEHDHRKRFDHWLANVAQAVSNIRALLAGDIIIGGEAARYLDSDDMDRLKSLIDEKSAFHDTRFTLRKSLCVEDQNIIGAALRFVQSYVTDVCNTEV
;
A
#
# COMPACT_ATOMS: atom_id res chain seq x y z
N LEU A 1 -30.37 5.39 12.04
CA LEU A 1 -29.68 5.91 13.23
C LEU A 1 -29.95 5.06 14.48
N ARG A 2 -31.21 4.68 14.77
CA ARG A 2 -31.54 3.82 15.93
C ARG A 2 -30.93 2.43 15.80
N ALA A 3 -30.92 1.84 14.62
CA ALA A 3 -30.27 0.56 14.36
C ALA A 3 -28.75 0.65 14.64
N LEU A 4 -28.09 1.67 14.11
CA LEU A 4 -26.65 1.90 14.35
C LEU A 4 -26.32 2.14 15.83
N GLU A 5 -27.22 2.79 16.59
CA GLU A 5 -27.09 2.97 18.05
C GLU A 5 -27.28 1.63 18.79
N GLN A 6 -28.23 0.81 18.36
CA GLN A 6 -28.47 -0.54 18.93
C GLN A 6 -27.29 -1.48 18.64
N GLU A 7 -26.70 -1.40 17.46
CA GLU A 7 -25.51 -2.16 17.10
C GLU A 7 -24.22 -1.65 17.77
N GLY A 8 -24.26 -0.45 18.36
CA GLY A 8 -23.11 0.13 19.05
C GLY A 8 -22.17 0.96 18.18
N LEU A 9 -22.44 1.09 16.87
CA LEU A 9 -21.64 1.88 15.92
C LEU A 9 -21.68 3.37 16.16
N VAL A 10 -22.80 3.86 16.70
CA VAL A 10 -23.04 5.27 16.99
C VAL A 10 -23.39 5.43 18.46
N GLY A 11 -22.82 6.45 19.09
CA GLY A 11 -23.16 6.83 20.46
C GLY A 11 -23.69 8.25 20.52
N LYS A 12 -24.43 8.58 21.60
CA LYS A 12 -24.82 9.96 21.87
C LYS A 12 -23.62 10.80 22.22
N GLY A 13 -23.42 11.89 21.50
CA GLY A 13 -22.40 12.90 21.78
C GLY A 13 -22.95 14.04 22.65
N GLU A 14 -22.28 15.17 22.63
CA GLU A 14 -22.71 16.36 23.39
C GLU A 14 -24.00 16.95 22.81
N GLN A 15 -24.82 17.55 23.69
CA GLN A 15 -25.96 18.32 23.24
C GLN A 15 -25.50 19.72 22.78
N LEU A 16 -25.91 20.10 21.58
CA LEU A 16 -25.64 21.45 21.08
C LEU A 16 -26.40 22.51 21.91
N GLY A 17 -25.72 23.62 22.17
CA GLY A 17 -26.32 24.77 22.85
C GLY A 17 -27.57 25.25 22.10
N SER A 18 -28.67 25.56 22.83
CA SER A 18 -29.91 26.03 22.25
C SER A 18 -30.02 27.56 22.33
N THR A 19 -30.37 28.20 21.22
CA THR A 19 -30.71 29.64 21.14
C THR A 19 -32.23 29.88 21.23
N GLY A 20 -32.99 28.98 21.93
CA GLY A 20 -34.43 29.17 22.17
C GLY A 20 -35.32 27.99 21.73
N GLY A 21 -34.77 26.79 21.44
CA GLY A 21 -35.51 25.60 21.06
C GLY A 21 -35.03 24.34 21.82
N ARG A 22 -35.56 23.15 21.45
CA ARG A 22 -35.15 21.88 22.00
C ARG A 22 -33.68 21.65 21.62
N LYS A 23 -32.81 21.35 22.61
CA LYS A 23 -31.41 21.04 22.39
C LYS A 23 -31.27 19.85 21.43
N ALA A 24 -30.48 20.04 20.37
CA ALA A 24 -30.16 18.97 19.43
C ALA A 24 -29.17 17.99 20.03
N GLN A 25 -29.49 16.69 19.96
CA GLN A 25 -28.60 15.61 20.35
C GLN A 25 -27.66 15.32 19.20
N THR A 26 -26.35 15.39 19.43
CA THR A 26 -25.34 14.93 18.46
C THR A 26 -25.13 13.41 18.60
N PHE A 27 -24.69 12.80 17.52
CA PHE A 27 -24.30 11.40 17.49
C PHE A 27 -22.85 11.32 17.03
N VAL A 28 -22.08 10.44 17.66
CA VAL A 28 -20.66 10.24 17.36
C VAL A 28 -20.47 8.81 16.87
N PHE A 29 -19.84 8.68 15.72
CA PHE A 29 -19.44 7.38 15.18
C PHE A 29 -18.29 6.81 16.01
N LYS A 30 -18.43 5.55 16.41
CA LYS A 30 -17.42 4.85 17.22
C LYS A 30 -16.48 4.09 16.30
N SER A 31 -15.48 4.76 15.77
CA SER A 31 -14.54 4.15 14.81
C SER A 31 -13.86 2.89 15.36
N ARG A 32 -13.56 2.85 16.65
CA ARG A 32 -12.93 1.71 17.32
C ARG A 32 -13.88 0.58 17.75
N PHE A 33 -15.12 0.61 17.27
CA PHE A 33 -16.06 -0.47 17.51
C PHE A 33 -15.62 -1.77 16.84
N LYS A 34 -15.03 -1.69 15.67
CA LYS A 34 -14.42 -2.79 14.94
C LYS A 34 -13.02 -2.41 14.47
N ALA A 35 -12.19 -3.41 14.23
CA ALA A 35 -10.86 -3.27 13.65
C ALA A 35 -10.64 -4.29 12.54
N ALA A 36 -9.71 -4.00 11.65
CA ALA A 36 -9.17 -4.97 10.71
C ALA A 36 -7.65 -5.02 10.83
N ILE A 37 -7.07 -6.18 10.60
CA ILE A 37 -5.63 -6.39 10.68
C ILE A 37 -5.06 -6.62 9.29
N GLY A 38 -4.08 -5.82 8.92
CA GLY A 38 -3.23 -6.04 7.76
C GLY A 38 -1.93 -6.73 8.16
N VAL A 39 -1.44 -7.59 7.30
CA VAL A 39 -0.21 -8.37 7.50
C VAL A 39 0.65 -8.30 6.26
N SER A 40 1.93 -7.96 6.40
CA SER A 40 2.93 -8.06 5.34
C SER A 40 4.06 -8.99 5.76
N MET A 41 4.28 -10.01 4.95
CA MET A 41 5.42 -10.92 5.05
C MET A 41 6.51 -10.41 4.11
N ARG A 42 7.68 -10.08 4.65
CA ARG A 42 8.88 -9.69 3.89
C ARG A 42 9.97 -10.74 4.05
N SER A 43 11.03 -10.68 3.26
CA SER A 43 12.14 -11.66 3.31
C SER A 43 12.69 -11.90 4.72
N ASN A 44 12.76 -10.85 5.56
CA ASN A 44 13.36 -10.92 6.90
C ASN A 44 12.45 -10.41 8.03
N SER A 45 11.19 -10.08 7.74
CA SER A 45 10.28 -9.53 8.75
C SER A 45 8.82 -9.88 8.50
N LEU A 46 8.07 -9.88 9.58
CA LEU A 46 6.61 -9.91 9.62
C LEU A 46 6.14 -8.60 10.23
N ASN A 47 5.25 -7.89 9.53
CA ASN A 47 4.68 -6.62 9.97
C ASN A 47 3.16 -6.74 10.03
N LEU A 48 2.58 -6.27 11.14
CA LEU A 48 1.13 -6.22 11.35
C LEU A 48 0.71 -4.80 11.72
N CYS A 49 -0.45 -4.41 11.22
CA CYS A 49 -1.08 -3.15 11.58
C CYS A 49 -2.57 -3.38 11.78
N ALA A 50 -3.11 -2.96 12.92
CA ALA A 50 -4.55 -2.91 13.15
C ALA A 50 -5.07 -1.49 12.88
N ILE A 51 -6.15 -1.40 12.13
CA ILE A 51 -6.83 -0.13 11.82
C ILE A 51 -8.26 -0.16 12.32
N ASP A 52 -8.79 1.02 12.65
CA ASP A 52 -10.20 1.20 12.99
C ASP A 52 -11.08 1.44 11.73
N LEU A 53 -12.37 1.66 11.92
CA LEU A 53 -13.33 1.87 10.83
C LEU A 53 -13.13 3.18 10.04
N HIS A 54 -12.29 4.10 10.52
CA HIS A 54 -11.84 5.27 9.76
C HIS A 54 -10.54 5.01 8.98
N GLY A 55 -9.92 3.85 9.13
CA GLY A 55 -8.59 3.57 8.61
C GLY A 55 -7.48 4.09 9.52
N GLY A 56 -7.82 4.63 10.69
CA GLY A 56 -6.86 5.10 11.68
C GLY A 56 -6.11 3.94 12.34
N VAL A 57 -4.79 4.05 12.42
CA VAL A 57 -3.95 3.01 13.02
C VAL A 57 -4.16 2.92 14.53
N ILE A 58 -4.52 1.74 15.02
CA ILE A 58 -4.74 1.46 16.44
C ILE A 58 -3.47 0.86 17.08
N ALA A 59 -2.83 -0.07 16.39
CA ALA A 59 -1.65 -0.76 16.87
C ALA A 59 -0.77 -1.24 15.72
N ARG A 60 0.52 -1.39 16.01
CA ARG A 60 1.52 -1.98 15.11
C ARG A 60 2.29 -3.08 15.82
N HIS A 61 2.73 -4.08 15.07
CA HIS A 61 3.66 -5.09 15.53
C HIS A 61 4.67 -5.40 14.43
N HIS A 62 5.94 -5.38 14.80
CA HIS A 62 7.05 -5.75 13.92
C HIS A 62 7.85 -6.87 14.57
N THR A 63 8.16 -7.89 13.77
CA THR A 63 9.00 -9.01 14.20
C THR A 63 10.05 -9.33 13.15
N ALA A 64 11.30 -9.36 13.54
CA ALA A 64 12.37 -9.93 12.70
C ALA A 64 12.12 -11.43 12.57
N LEU A 65 11.66 -11.87 11.42
CA LEU A 65 11.30 -13.26 11.13
C LEU A 65 11.63 -13.58 9.68
N PRO A 66 12.75 -14.27 9.41
CA PRO A 66 13.10 -14.69 8.07
C PRO A 66 12.00 -15.57 7.48
N TYR A 67 11.53 -15.18 6.29
CA TYR A 67 10.52 -15.93 5.56
C TYR A 67 11.03 -17.34 5.22
N ARG A 68 10.16 -18.32 5.39
CA ARG A 68 10.34 -19.70 4.93
C ARG A 68 9.00 -20.22 4.40
N ASN A 69 8.99 -20.78 3.21
CA ASN A 69 7.78 -21.43 2.68
C ASN A 69 7.63 -22.83 3.30
N THR A 70 7.24 -22.88 4.59
CA THR A 70 7.07 -24.10 5.37
C THR A 70 5.88 -23.99 6.33
N ASP A 71 5.26 -25.13 6.65
CA ASP A 71 4.16 -25.18 7.63
C ASP A 71 4.56 -24.59 8.99
N ALA A 72 5.78 -24.86 9.46
CA ALA A 72 6.28 -24.32 10.72
C ALA A 72 6.33 -22.78 10.73
N TYR A 73 6.66 -22.17 9.57
CA TYR A 73 6.61 -20.71 9.43
C TYR A 73 5.17 -20.20 9.50
N TYR A 74 4.25 -20.84 8.77
CA TYR A 74 2.85 -20.42 8.74
C TYR A 74 2.16 -20.65 10.11
N GLN A 75 2.49 -21.72 10.83
CA GLN A 75 2.05 -21.90 12.21
C GLN A 75 2.53 -20.77 13.13
N LYS A 76 3.80 -20.40 13.00
CA LYS A 76 4.39 -19.34 13.83
C LYS A 76 3.74 -17.98 13.57
N ILE A 77 3.53 -17.61 12.30
CA ILE A 77 2.85 -16.34 11.99
C ILE A 77 1.40 -16.35 12.45
N GLY A 78 0.69 -17.47 12.32
CA GLY A 78 -0.68 -17.63 12.84
C GLY A 78 -0.76 -17.34 14.34
N GLY A 79 0.16 -17.90 15.14
CA GLY A 79 0.25 -17.59 16.57
C GLY A 79 0.49 -16.10 16.84
N ILE A 80 1.43 -15.47 16.15
CA ILE A 80 1.73 -14.03 16.29
C ILE A 80 0.51 -13.17 15.94
N ILE A 81 -0.20 -13.53 14.86
CA ILE A 81 -1.40 -12.80 14.40
C ILE A 81 -2.53 -12.94 15.44
N ASN A 82 -2.78 -14.15 15.94
CA ASN A 82 -3.81 -14.39 16.96
C ASN A 82 -3.52 -13.64 18.25
N ASP A 83 -2.28 -13.69 18.76
CA ASP A 83 -1.85 -12.95 19.94
C ASP A 83 -2.03 -11.43 19.77
N PHE A 84 -1.77 -10.91 18.56
CA PHE A 84 -1.96 -9.50 18.24
C PHE A 84 -3.44 -9.14 18.20
N ALA A 85 -4.28 -9.95 17.55
CA ALA A 85 -5.72 -9.76 17.48
C ALA A 85 -6.38 -9.81 18.87
N GLU A 86 -6.03 -10.79 19.70
CA GLU A 86 -6.53 -10.89 21.07
C GLU A 86 -6.18 -9.68 21.95
N LYS A 87 -5.03 -9.03 21.72
CA LYS A 87 -4.69 -7.77 22.41
C LYS A 87 -5.63 -6.63 22.01
N ILE A 88 -6.02 -6.57 20.74
CA ILE A 88 -6.97 -5.58 20.24
C ILE A 88 -8.36 -5.84 20.87
N GLU A 89 -8.80 -7.09 20.87
CA GLU A 89 -10.11 -7.48 21.43
C GLU A 89 -10.20 -7.27 22.94
N ARG A 90 -9.13 -7.54 23.68
CA ARG A 90 -9.06 -7.20 25.10
C ARG A 90 -9.16 -5.70 25.38
N GLY A 91 -8.83 -4.86 24.38
CA GLY A 91 -9.06 -3.42 24.40
C GLY A 91 -10.50 -3.00 24.11
N GLY A 92 -11.41 -3.94 23.86
CA GLY A 92 -12.83 -3.69 23.59
C GLY A 92 -13.16 -3.43 22.12
N THR A 93 -12.28 -3.82 21.18
CA THR A 93 -12.47 -3.63 19.73
C THR A 93 -12.47 -5.00 19.05
N ASP A 94 -13.59 -5.42 18.48
CA ASP A 94 -13.68 -6.71 17.78
C ASP A 94 -12.95 -6.68 16.45
N VAL A 95 -12.28 -7.78 16.10
CA VAL A 95 -11.53 -7.92 14.85
C VAL A 95 -12.40 -8.51 13.73
N LEU A 96 -12.56 -7.78 12.64
CA LEU A 96 -13.32 -8.18 11.44
C LEU A 96 -12.61 -9.30 10.66
N GLY A 97 -11.29 -9.24 10.57
CA GLY A 97 -10.50 -10.20 9.83
C GLY A 97 -9.06 -9.77 9.62
N VAL A 98 -8.32 -10.62 8.93
CA VAL A 98 -6.88 -10.51 8.67
C VAL A 98 -6.63 -10.50 7.16
N ALA A 99 -6.04 -9.44 6.65
CA ALA A 99 -5.70 -9.28 5.24
C ALA A 99 -4.20 -9.36 5.00
N PHE A 100 -3.76 -10.27 4.15
CA PHE A 100 -2.36 -10.45 3.81
C PHE A 100 -2.02 -9.63 2.55
N ALA A 101 -1.16 -8.63 2.69
CA ALA A 101 -0.53 -7.92 1.58
C ALA A 101 0.62 -8.78 1.04
N ILE A 102 0.45 -9.30 -0.16
CA ILE A 102 1.35 -10.28 -0.78
C ILE A 102 2.29 -9.59 -1.78
N GLN A 103 3.57 -9.77 -1.59
CA GLN A 103 4.59 -9.39 -2.57
C GLN A 103 4.59 -10.42 -3.72
N GLY A 104 3.68 -10.22 -4.67
CA GLY A 104 3.43 -11.13 -5.77
C GLY A 104 1.99 -11.05 -6.26
N ILE A 105 1.71 -11.60 -7.44
CA ILE A 105 0.40 -11.56 -8.07
C ILE A 105 -0.52 -12.63 -7.44
N VAL A 106 -1.66 -12.19 -6.96
CA VAL A 106 -2.71 -13.04 -6.42
C VAL A 106 -3.67 -13.45 -7.54
N SER A 107 -4.22 -14.66 -7.49
CA SER A 107 -5.23 -15.14 -8.44
C SER A 107 -6.53 -14.35 -8.32
N ALA A 108 -7.34 -14.34 -9.40
CA ALA A 108 -8.57 -13.56 -9.47
C ALA A 108 -9.61 -13.92 -8.39
N ASP A 109 -9.59 -15.16 -7.92
CA ASP A 109 -10.44 -15.64 -6.83
C ASP A 109 -9.86 -15.34 -5.43
N GLY A 110 -8.70 -14.72 -5.36
CA GLY A 110 -8.03 -14.38 -4.09
C GLY A 110 -7.48 -15.58 -3.31
N THR A 111 -7.38 -16.77 -3.93
CA THR A 111 -7.07 -17.99 -3.19
C THR A 111 -5.63 -18.47 -3.33
N THR A 112 -4.90 -18.03 -4.35
CA THR A 112 -3.58 -18.57 -4.68
C THR A 112 -2.62 -17.46 -5.12
N ILE A 113 -1.35 -17.54 -4.71
CA ILE A 113 -0.28 -16.68 -5.24
C ILE A 113 0.11 -17.23 -6.61
N SER A 114 -0.37 -16.60 -7.70
CA SER A 114 -0.14 -17.05 -9.07
C SER A 114 1.29 -16.75 -9.55
N PHE A 115 1.94 -15.72 -9.01
CA PHE A 115 3.34 -15.39 -9.25
C PHE A 115 3.96 -14.76 -8.00
N GLY A 116 4.96 -15.40 -7.44
CA GLY A 116 5.62 -15.01 -6.20
C GLY A 116 7.12 -15.32 -6.22
N SER A 117 7.81 -14.92 -7.31
CA SER A 117 9.23 -15.24 -7.53
C SER A 117 10.16 -14.60 -6.50
N ILE A 118 9.82 -13.42 -5.99
CA ILE A 118 10.63 -12.69 -4.99
C ILE A 118 10.75 -13.50 -3.69
N MET A 119 9.62 -14.05 -3.22
CA MET A 119 9.52 -14.80 -1.97
C MET A 119 9.61 -16.32 -2.17
N GLY A 120 9.66 -16.81 -3.42
CA GLY A 120 9.64 -18.25 -3.72
C GLY A 120 8.35 -18.93 -3.28
N ASN A 121 7.21 -18.22 -3.34
CA ASN A 121 5.92 -18.67 -2.83
C ASN A 121 4.84 -18.83 -3.92
N THR A 122 5.24 -18.93 -5.18
CA THR A 122 4.32 -19.25 -6.28
C THR A 122 3.56 -20.56 -5.99
N GLY A 123 2.24 -20.53 -6.16
CA GLY A 123 1.36 -21.67 -5.91
C GLY A 123 0.91 -21.84 -4.45
N VAL A 124 1.42 -21.04 -3.52
CA VAL A 124 0.95 -21.07 -2.13
C VAL A 124 -0.47 -20.54 -2.04
N LYS A 125 -1.31 -21.28 -1.31
CA LYS A 125 -2.73 -20.95 -1.13
C LYS A 125 -2.96 -20.14 0.14
N LEU A 126 -4.04 -19.35 0.12
CA LEU A 126 -4.49 -18.62 1.31
C LEU A 126 -4.71 -19.56 2.50
N ASP A 127 -5.37 -20.71 2.29
CA ASP A 127 -5.62 -21.71 3.33
C ASP A 127 -4.32 -22.21 3.98
N THR A 128 -3.22 -22.28 3.25
CA THR A 128 -1.90 -22.64 3.80
C THR A 128 -1.32 -21.51 4.65
N ILE A 129 -1.44 -20.27 4.20
CA ILE A 129 -0.93 -19.11 4.94
C ILE A 129 -1.74 -18.88 6.21
N ALA A 130 -3.06 -18.99 6.13
CA ALA A 130 -4.00 -18.68 7.20
C ALA A 130 -4.42 -19.91 8.03
N GLN A 131 -3.82 -21.11 7.81
CA GLN A 131 -4.26 -22.37 8.44
C GLN A 131 -4.37 -22.33 9.97
N ASN A 132 -3.62 -21.43 10.63
CA ASN A 132 -3.64 -21.26 12.08
C ASN A 132 -4.12 -19.87 12.51
N VAL A 133 -4.73 -19.09 11.61
CA VAL A 133 -5.35 -17.81 11.92
C VAL A 133 -6.81 -18.04 12.27
N HIS A 134 -7.26 -17.53 13.42
CA HIS A 134 -8.62 -17.76 13.94
C HIS A 134 -9.67 -16.78 13.40
N TYR A 135 -9.29 -15.94 12.44
CA TYR A 135 -10.13 -14.87 11.89
C TYR A 135 -10.35 -15.09 10.39
N PRO A 136 -11.46 -14.57 9.84
CA PRO A 136 -11.64 -14.51 8.37
C PRO A 136 -10.40 -13.91 7.73
N SER A 137 -9.91 -14.54 6.67
CA SER A 137 -8.65 -14.14 6.05
C SER A 137 -8.80 -13.95 4.55
N ILE A 138 -8.11 -12.95 4.01
CA ILE A 138 -7.99 -12.69 2.57
C ILE A 138 -6.53 -12.41 2.23
N MET A 139 -6.18 -12.51 0.95
CA MET A 139 -4.93 -11.99 0.44
C MET A 139 -5.15 -11.07 -0.76
N ILE A 140 -4.28 -10.07 -0.91
CA ILE A 140 -4.31 -9.06 -1.96
C ILE A 140 -2.87 -8.73 -2.37
N HIS A 141 -2.66 -8.39 -3.64
CA HIS A 141 -1.39 -7.86 -4.12
C HIS A 141 -1.01 -6.58 -3.37
N ASP A 142 0.22 -6.45 -2.94
CA ASP A 142 0.67 -5.37 -2.05
C ASP A 142 0.56 -3.97 -2.68
N SER A 143 0.83 -3.85 -3.99
CA SER A 143 0.66 -2.59 -4.72
C SER A 143 -0.81 -2.20 -4.87
N ASP A 144 -1.69 -3.17 -5.12
CA ASP A 144 -3.15 -2.95 -5.15
C ASP A 144 -3.66 -2.50 -3.78
N ALA A 145 -3.18 -3.14 -2.72
CA ALA A 145 -3.49 -2.74 -1.36
C ALA A 145 -3.03 -1.29 -1.09
N SER A 146 -1.83 -0.93 -1.53
CA SER A 146 -1.32 0.43 -1.39
C SER A 146 -2.20 1.47 -2.09
N ALA A 147 -2.70 1.16 -3.30
CA ALA A 147 -3.62 2.04 -4.03
C ALA A 147 -4.99 2.16 -3.33
N MET A 148 -5.44 1.12 -2.66
CA MET A 148 -6.67 1.19 -1.86
C MET A 148 -6.54 2.14 -0.67
N ALA A 149 -5.35 2.24 -0.05
CA ALA A 149 -5.10 3.24 0.98
C ALA A 149 -5.19 4.67 0.42
N GLU A 150 -4.68 4.91 -0.80
CA GLU A 150 -4.84 6.21 -1.47
C GLU A 150 -6.31 6.55 -1.74
N LEU A 151 -7.07 5.62 -2.31
CA LEU A 151 -8.50 5.81 -2.59
C LEU A 151 -9.33 6.04 -1.32
N TRP A 152 -8.92 5.45 -0.20
CA TRP A 152 -9.57 5.67 1.09
C TRP A 152 -9.30 7.07 1.65
N LEU A 153 -8.09 7.58 1.46
CA LEU A 153 -7.68 8.89 1.98
C LEU A 153 -8.06 10.05 1.06
N ASP A 154 -8.21 9.80 -0.23
CA ASP A 154 -8.54 10.80 -1.24
C ASP A 154 -9.76 10.35 -2.07
N HIS A 155 -10.95 10.67 -1.58
CA HIS A 155 -12.20 10.34 -2.26
C HIS A 155 -12.44 11.13 -3.56
N ALA A 156 -11.63 12.16 -3.84
CA ALA A 156 -11.70 12.92 -5.08
C ALA A 156 -10.78 12.36 -6.18
N LEU A 157 -9.95 11.38 -5.85
CA LEU A 157 -9.02 10.75 -6.78
C LEU A 157 -9.80 9.96 -7.85
N SER A 158 -9.67 10.38 -9.12
CA SER A 158 -10.34 9.74 -10.27
C SER A 158 -9.38 8.85 -11.05
N ASP A 159 -8.41 9.46 -11.73
CA ASP A 159 -7.51 8.77 -12.64
C ASP A 159 -6.06 9.00 -12.23
N ALA A 160 -5.37 7.93 -11.85
CA ALA A 160 -4.00 8.01 -11.42
C ALA A 160 -3.22 6.73 -11.70
N VAL A 161 -1.90 6.87 -11.83
CA VAL A 161 -0.98 5.75 -11.72
C VAL A 161 -0.14 5.94 -10.47
N CYS A 162 -0.23 4.96 -9.58
CA CYS A 162 0.63 4.87 -8.40
C CYS A 162 1.93 4.17 -8.78
N VAL A 163 3.05 4.79 -8.46
CA VAL A 163 4.40 4.26 -8.66
C VAL A 163 5.04 4.09 -7.30
N TYR A 164 5.20 2.85 -6.87
CA TYR A 164 5.75 2.53 -5.55
C TYR A 164 7.24 2.24 -5.67
N LEU A 165 8.06 3.16 -5.17
CA LEU A 165 9.52 3.08 -5.13
C LEU A 165 9.96 2.32 -3.88
N GLU A 166 9.61 1.04 -3.84
CA GLU A 166 10.05 0.04 -2.86
C GLU A 166 11.36 -0.61 -3.31
N MET A 167 12.05 -1.36 -2.43
CA MET A 167 13.23 -2.15 -2.84
C MET A 167 12.93 -3.10 -4.01
N ARG A 168 11.69 -3.49 -4.17
CA ARG A 168 11.12 -4.06 -5.39
C ARG A 168 9.98 -3.14 -5.81
N PRO A 169 10.20 -2.28 -6.81
CA PRO A 169 9.19 -1.37 -7.30
C PRO A 169 7.91 -2.09 -7.72
N GLY A 170 6.82 -1.39 -7.65
CA GLY A 170 5.53 -1.86 -8.10
C GLY A 170 4.66 -0.70 -8.51
N GLY A 171 3.44 -0.99 -8.93
CA GLY A 171 2.48 0.05 -9.28
C GLY A 171 1.05 -0.41 -9.21
N ALA A 172 0.16 0.55 -9.35
CA ALA A 172 -1.27 0.32 -9.47
C ALA A 172 -1.89 1.39 -10.36
N VAL A 173 -2.99 1.03 -11.01
CA VAL A 173 -3.74 1.93 -11.89
C VAL A 173 -5.11 2.19 -11.28
N ILE A 174 -5.49 3.45 -11.21
CA ILE A 174 -6.80 3.91 -10.75
C ILE A 174 -7.49 4.58 -11.94
N ILE A 175 -8.73 4.17 -12.23
CA ILE A 175 -9.58 4.72 -13.28
C ILE A 175 -10.98 4.93 -12.71
N ASP A 176 -11.58 6.08 -12.94
CA ASP A 176 -12.91 6.44 -12.44
C ASP A 176 -13.06 6.23 -10.91
N GLY A 177 -12.02 6.54 -10.15
CA GLY A 177 -12.03 6.39 -8.69
C GLY A 177 -12.00 4.93 -8.21
N GLN A 178 -11.62 3.99 -9.07
CA GLN A 178 -11.56 2.57 -8.77
C GLN A 178 -10.21 1.96 -9.17
N LEU A 179 -9.78 0.98 -8.39
CA LEU A 179 -8.60 0.20 -8.72
C LEU A 179 -8.85 -0.61 -10.01
N TYR A 180 -8.04 -0.38 -11.03
CA TYR A 180 -8.13 -1.08 -12.30
C TYR A 180 -7.15 -2.24 -12.40
N GLN A 181 -7.60 -3.44 -12.12
CA GLN A 181 -6.76 -4.65 -12.09
C GLN A 181 -6.69 -5.39 -13.44
N GLY A 182 -7.62 -5.10 -14.35
CA GLY A 182 -7.76 -5.81 -15.63
C GLY A 182 -8.19 -7.28 -15.47
N PRO A 183 -8.40 -7.99 -16.58
CA PRO A 183 -8.96 -9.34 -16.54
C PRO A 183 -8.05 -10.40 -15.92
N ASN A 184 -6.75 -10.14 -15.86
CA ASN A 184 -5.74 -11.09 -15.34
C ASN A 184 -5.07 -10.59 -14.05
N LEU A 185 -5.61 -9.56 -13.41
CA LEU A 185 -5.06 -8.90 -12.22
C LEU A 185 -3.58 -8.52 -12.35
N ARG A 186 -3.16 -8.11 -13.56
CA ARG A 186 -1.76 -7.76 -13.88
C ARG A 186 -1.59 -6.29 -14.30
N ASN A 187 -2.66 -5.52 -14.28
CA ASN A 187 -2.51 -4.09 -14.53
C ASN A 187 -1.80 -3.45 -13.35
N GLY A 188 -0.90 -2.53 -13.66
CA GLY A 188 -0.07 -1.92 -12.64
C GLY A 188 1.28 -2.60 -12.40
N VAL A 189 1.57 -3.72 -13.06
CA VAL A 189 2.89 -4.40 -13.02
C VAL A 189 3.88 -3.60 -13.88
N ILE A 190 4.13 -2.35 -13.48
CA ILE A 190 4.95 -1.38 -14.22
C ILE A 190 6.45 -1.65 -14.11
N GLU A 191 6.87 -2.32 -13.04
CA GLU A 191 8.28 -2.63 -12.74
C GLU A 191 8.95 -3.50 -13.80
N HIS A 192 8.14 -4.25 -14.58
CA HIS A 192 8.64 -5.08 -15.67
C HIS A 192 8.54 -4.42 -17.05
N MET A 193 8.10 -3.16 -17.12
CA MET A 193 8.22 -2.36 -18.33
C MET A 193 9.69 -2.22 -18.73
N THR A 194 10.02 -2.50 -19.99
CA THR A 194 11.38 -2.33 -20.50
C THR A 194 11.74 -0.85 -20.54
N LEU A 195 12.67 -0.44 -19.70
CA LEU A 195 13.20 0.93 -19.65
C LEU A 195 14.44 1.08 -20.52
N VAL A 196 15.34 0.08 -20.48
CA VAL A 196 16.59 0.05 -21.23
C VAL A 196 16.68 -1.25 -22.03
N PRO A 197 16.35 -1.27 -23.32
CA PRO A 197 16.41 -2.50 -24.12
C PRO A 197 17.78 -3.17 -24.06
N GLY A 198 17.83 -4.47 -23.74
CA GLY A 198 19.06 -5.26 -23.59
C GLY A 198 19.92 -4.90 -22.38
N GLY A 199 19.40 -4.11 -21.44
CA GLY A 199 20.11 -3.66 -20.25
C GLY A 199 20.23 -4.73 -19.14
N ASN A 200 20.14 -4.31 -17.88
CA ASN A 200 20.33 -5.18 -16.71
C ASN A 200 19.33 -6.34 -16.67
N LYS A 201 19.80 -7.52 -16.22
CA LYS A 201 18.93 -8.68 -16.02
C LYS A 201 18.01 -8.47 -14.82
N CYS A 202 16.72 -8.62 -15.04
CA CYS A 202 15.68 -8.56 -14.00
C CYS A 202 15.42 -9.95 -13.39
N TYR A 203 14.94 -9.99 -12.15
CA TYR A 203 14.53 -11.23 -11.48
C TYR A 203 13.38 -11.97 -12.20
N CYS A 204 12.59 -11.27 -13.02
CA CYS A 204 11.57 -11.89 -13.86
C CYS A 204 12.13 -12.68 -15.05
N GLY A 205 13.45 -12.63 -15.26
CA GLY A 205 14.17 -13.30 -16.34
C GLY A 205 14.35 -12.46 -17.61
N GLN A 206 13.69 -11.31 -17.73
CA GLN A 206 13.84 -10.36 -18.83
C GLN A 206 15.01 -9.40 -18.59
N TYR A 207 15.31 -8.57 -19.59
CA TYR A 207 16.40 -7.60 -19.53
C TYR A 207 15.86 -6.19 -19.69
N GLY A 208 16.42 -5.25 -18.93
CA GLY A 208 16.14 -3.82 -19.05
C GLY A 208 14.86 -3.34 -18.38
N CYS A 209 14.28 -4.13 -17.48
CA CYS A 209 13.06 -3.76 -16.76
C CYS A 209 13.28 -2.52 -15.87
N MET A 210 12.23 -1.71 -15.68
CA MET A 210 12.21 -0.56 -14.78
C MET A 210 12.75 -0.91 -13.37
N ASP A 211 12.41 -2.09 -12.83
CA ASP A 211 12.89 -2.59 -11.52
C ASP A 211 14.41 -2.43 -11.37
N THR A 212 15.18 -2.78 -12.40
CA THR A 212 16.64 -2.78 -12.33
C THR A 212 17.31 -1.39 -12.43
N TYR A 213 16.51 -0.33 -12.61
CA TYR A 213 16.97 1.06 -12.71
C TYR A 213 16.30 2.00 -11.73
N CYS A 214 15.05 1.71 -11.34
CA CYS A 214 14.25 2.56 -10.47
C CYS A 214 14.11 2.02 -9.05
N SER A 215 14.56 0.77 -8.77
CA SER A 215 14.66 0.28 -7.40
C SER A 215 15.56 1.20 -6.58
N PRO A 216 15.15 1.61 -5.35
CA PRO A 216 16.05 2.30 -4.41
C PRO A 216 17.33 1.51 -4.10
N GLU A 217 17.32 0.20 -4.26
CA GLU A 217 18.52 -0.66 -4.12
C GLU A 217 19.67 -0.20 -5.04
N THR A 218 19.33 0.39 -6.21
CA THR A 218 20.32 0.90 -7.16
C THR A 218 21.02 2.19 -6.71
N LEU A 219 20.50 2.84 -5.66
CA LEU A 219 21.14 3.99 -5.01
C LEU A 219 22.27 3.57 -4.07
N LEU A 220 22.21 2.33 -3.55
CA LEU A 220 23.00 1.89 -2.42
C LEU A 220 24.28 1.18 -2.86
N GLU A 221 25.36 1.46 -2.16
CA GLU A 221 26.58 0.68 -2.17
C GLU A 221 26.61 -0.29 -0.99
N ASP A 222 27.58 -1.21 -0.99
CA ASP A 222 27.70 -2.24 0.05
C ASP A 222 27.78 -1.62 1.46
N GLY A 223 26.83 -2.01 2.31
CA GLY A 223 26.74 -1.54 3.70
C GLY A 223 25.96 -0.24 3.90
N GLU A 224 25.50 0.41 2.83
CA GLU A 224 24.63 1.58 2.94
C GLU A 224 23.18 1.18 3.24
N SER A 225 22.50 1.96 4.08
CA SER A 225 21.05 1.92 4.24
C SER A 225 20.40 3.07 3.47
N LEU A 226 19.14 2.91 3.07
CA LEU A 226 18.41 3.97 2.37
C LEU A 226 18.34 5.27 3.18
N SER A 227 18.11 5.18 4.49
CA SER A 227 18.13 6.34 5.39
C SER A 227 19.51 7.00 5.47
N GLY A 228 20.58 6.19 5.49
CA GLY A 228 21.96 6.67 5.47
C GLY A 228 22.29 7.40 4.18
N PHE A 229 21.94 6.80 3.03
CA PHE A 229 22.12 7.41 1.71
C PHE A 229 21.47 8.81 1.65
N PHE A 230 20.20 8.92 2.00
CA PHE A 230 19.50 10.22 1.95
C PHE A 230 20.05 11.21 2.97
N SER A 231 20.52 10.76 4.14
CA SER A 231 21.17 11.64 5.11
C SER A 231 22.45 12.27 4.55
N VAL A 232 23.28 11.49 3.87
CA VAL A 232 24.52 11.96 3.23
C VAL A 232 24.22 12.83 2.01
N LEU A 233 23.22 12.45 1.20
CA LEU A 233 22.73 13.24 0.08
C LEU A 233 22.33 14.66 0.51
N ARG A 234 21.63 14.80 1.64
CA ARG A 234 21.20 16.12 2.17
C ARG A 234 22.36 16.96 2.70
N GLN A 235 23.52 16.37 2.96
CA GLN A 235 24.74 17.09 3.29
C GLN A 235 25.47 17.63 2.05
N GLY A 236 24.97 17.29 0.85
CA GLY A 236 25.52 17.78 -0.42
C GLY A 236 26.72 16.97 -0.93
N GLU A 237 26.90 15.74 -0.44
CA GLU A 237 27.99 14.89 -0.91
C GLU A 237 27.83 14.58 -2.42
N HIS A 238 28.91 14.73 -3.17
CA HIS A 238 28.89 14.78 -4.63
C HIS A 238 28.50 13.45 -5.27
N ASP A 239 29.02 12.32 -4.76
CA ASP A 239 28.75 11.01 -5.36
C ASP A 239 27.31 10.57 -5.09
N HIS A 240 26.79 10.78 -3.88
CA HIS A 240 25.37 10.54 -3.55
C HIS A 240 24.46 11.39 -4.45
N ARG A 241 24.81 12.66 -4.69
CA ARG A 241 24.07 13.53 -5.63
C ARG A 241 24.06 12.95 -7.03
N LYS A 242 25.20 12.49 -7.54
CA LYS A 242 25.33 11.89 -8.87
C LYS A 242 24.51 10.62 -9.00
N ARG A 243 24.56 9.72 -8.01
CA ARG A 243 23.78 8.48 -7.98
C ARG A 243 22.27 8.79 -7.93
N PHE A 244 21.87 9.73 -7.08
CA PHE A 244 20.50 10.18 -6.95
C PHE A 244 19.95 10.80 -8.24
N ASP A 245 20.73 11.69 -8.88
CA ASP A 245 20.34 12.35 -10.12
C ASP A 245 20.13 11.34 -11.26
N HIS A 246 21.02 10.33 -11.34
CA HIS A 246 20.86 9.26 -12.31
C HIS A 246 19.63 8.41 -12.05
N TRP A 247 19.39 8.04 -10.80
CA TRP A 247 18.20 7.30 -10.38
C TRP A 247 16.91 8.08 -10.66
N LEU A 248 16.87 9.36 -10.30
CA LEU A 248 15.71 10.23 -10.51
C LEU A 248 15.39 10.40 -12.01
N ALA A 249 16.43 10.47 -12.86
CA ALA A 249 16.27 10.52 -14.32
C ALA A 249 15.66 9.22 -14.88
N ASN A 250 15.99 8.06 -14.31
CA ASN A 250 15.39 6.77 -14.67
C ASN A 250 13.92 6.70 -14.22
N VAL A 251 13.61 7.16 -13.00
CA VAL A 251 12.23 7.27 -12.51
C VAL A 251 11.42 8.19 -13.41
N ALA A 252 11.96 9.35 -13.79
CA ALA A 252 11.31 10.29 -14.72
C ALA A 252 11.04 9.66 -16.09
N GLN A 253 11.98 8.85 -16.62
CA GLN A 253 11.78 8.14 -17.89
C GLN A 253 10.65 7.11 -17.77
N ALA A 254 10.63 6.35 -16.68
CA ALA A 254 9.57 5.37 -16.43
C ALA A 254 8.20 6.04 -16.34
N VAL A 255 8.09 7.12 -15.57
CA VAL A 255 6.84 7.90 -15.45
C VAL A 255 6.41 8.50 -16.80
N SER A 256 7.35 9.05 -17.59
CA SER A 256 7.05 9.56 -18.92
C SER A 256 6.48 8.48 -19.85
N ASN A 257 7.05 7.26 -19.81
CA ASN A 257 6.55 6.11 -20.58
C ASN A 257 5.13 5.70 -20.16
N ILE A 258 4.86 5.68 -18.86
CA ILE A 258 3.55 5.37 -18.28
C ILE A 258 2.52 6.41 -18.75
N ARG A 259 2.86 7.69 -18.67
CA ARG A 259 1.98 8.79 -19.08
C ARG A 259 1.67 8.82 -20.58
N ALA A 260 2.54 8.25 -21.42
CA ALA A 260 2.25 8.09 -22.84
C ALA A 260 1.09 7.10 -23.11
N LEU A 261 0.78 6.22 -22.16
CA LEU A 261 -0.29 5.21 -22.25
C LEU A 261 -1.51 5.57 -21.40
N LEU A 262 -1.28 6.13 -20.22
CA LEU A 262 -2.29 6.43 -19.22
C LEU A 262 -2.17 7.91 -18.79
N ALA A 263 -3.06 8.73 -19.31
CA ALA A 263 -3.13 10.14 -18.96
C ALA A 263 -3.88 10.32 -17.64
N GLY A 264 -3.15 10.44 -16.55
CA GLY A 264 -3.72 10.64 -15.20
C GLY A 264 -2.69 11.28 -14.28
N ASP A 265 -3.08 11.49 -13.05
CA ASP A 265 -2.19 11.94 -11.99
C ASP A 265 -1.14 10.87 -11.67
N ILE A 266 0.01 11.29 -11.17
CA ILE A 266 1.08 10.38 -10.75
C ILE A 266 1.26 10.49 -9.23
N ILE A 267 1.16 9.36 -8.57
CA ILE A 267 1.34 9.26 -7.12
C ILE A 267 2.62 8.45 -6.85
N ILE A 268 3.61 9.09 -6.24
CA ILE A 268 4.87 8.45 -5.87
C ILE A 268 4.76 7.96 -4.42
N GLY A 269 4.78 6.64 -4.26
CA GLY A 269 4.74 5.97 -2.97
C GLY A 269 5.95 5.07 -2.74
N GLY A 270 5.86 4.22 -1.73
CA GLY A 270 6.91 3.29 -1.35
C GLY A 270 7.99 3.88 -0.44
N GLU A 271 8.97 3.05 -0.10
CA GLU A 271 9.96 3.37 0.92
C GLU A 271 10.80 4.60 0.57
N ALA A 272 11.24 4.74 -0.69
CA ALA A 272 12.03 5.90 -1.12
C ALA A 272 11.24 7.21 -1.06
N ALA A 273 9.92 7.18 -1.28
CA ALA A 273 9.08 8.38 -1.25
C ALA A 273 9.10 9.09 0.11
N ARG A 274 9.42 8.38 1.20
CA ARG A 274 9.57 8.97 2.55
C ARG A 274 10.67 10.04 2.60
N TYR A 275 11.74 9.82 1.82
CA TYR A 275 12.96 10.63 1.85
C TYR A 275 12.97 11.74 0.80
N LEU A 276 12.08 11.68 -0.21
CA LEU A 276 11.95 12.74 -1.21
C LEU A 276 11.33 13.99 -0.57
N ASP A 277 11.98 15.14 -0.74
CA ASP A 277 11.44 16.43 -0.33
C ASP A 277 10.72 17.15 -1.49
N SER A 278 10.27 18.39 -1.27
CA SER A 278 9.59 19.20 -2.29
C SER A 278 10.48 19.45 -3.50
N ASP A 279 11.76 19.76 -3.27
CA ASP A 279 12.71 20.10 -4.33
C ASP A 279 12.99 18.88 -5.22
N ASP A 280 13.06 17.68 -4.61
CA ASP A 280 13.19 16.42 -5.36
C ASP A 280 11.95 16.16 -6.23
N MET A 281 10.75 16.42 -5.70
CA MET A 281 9.50 16.23 -6.43
C MET A 281 9.36 17.24 -7.58
N ASP A 282 9.74 18.50 -7.37
CA ASP A 282 9.76 19.54 -8.41
C ASP A 282 10.77 19.19 -9.50
N ARG A 283 11.95 18.69 -9.12
CA ARG A 283 12.96 18.21 -10.06
C ARG A 283 12.46 17.00 -10.84
N LEU A 284 11.82 16.02 -10.18
CA LEU A 284 11.22 14.88 -10.86
C LEU A 284 10.19 15.34 -11.89
N LYS A 285 9.33 16.28 -11.52
CA LYS A 285 8.33 16.85 -12.42
C LYS A 285 8.98 17.51 -13.65
N SER A 286 10.02 18.32 -13.44
CA SER A 286 10.76 18.96 -14.53
C SER A 286 11.37 17.94 -15.50
N LEU A 287 11.98 16.87 -14.95
CA LEU A 287 12.56 15.79 -15.75
C LEU A 287 11.49 15.01 -16.54
N ILE A 288 10.29 14.82 -15.99
CA ILE A 288 9.17 14.19 -16.70
C ILE A 288 8.71 15.09 -17.85
N ASP A 289 8.57 16.39 -17.61
CA ASP A 289 8.13 17.35 -18.61
C ASP A 289 9.15 17.47 -19.78
N GLU A 290 10.46 17.44 -19.49
CA GLU A 290 11.51 17.42 -20.50
C GLU A 290 11.45 16.19 -21.42
N LYS A 291 10.99 15.05 -20.89
CA LYS A 291 10.89 13.77 -21.61
C LYS A 291 9.55 13.57 -22.32
N SER A 292 8.58 14.39 -21.99
CA SER A 292 7.23 14.26 -22.53
C SER A 292 7.16 14.79 -23.98
N ALA A 293 6.56 13.99 -24.88
CA ALA A 293 6.27 14.42 -26.25
C ALA A 293 5.25 15.56 -26.29
N PHE A 294 4.38 15.63 -25.30
CA PHE A 294 3.36 16.66 -25.14
C PHE A 294 3.63 17.39 -23.82
N HIS A 295 3.90 18.69 -23.91
CA HIS A 295 4.10 19.55 -22.73
C HIS A 295 2.73 19.85 -22.08
N ASP A 296 2.06 18.81 -21.58
CA ASP A 296 0.84 18.95 -20.80
C ASP A 296 1.17 19.01 -19.31
N THR A 297 1.14 20.21 -18.77
CA THR A 297 1.41 20.50 -17.36
C THR A 297 0.22 20.23 -16.43
N ARG A 298 -0.89 19.72 -16.95
CA ARG A 298 -2.16 19.56 -16.20
C ARG A 298 -2.27 18.32 -15.37
N PHE A 299 -1.21 17.51 -15.21
CA PHE A 299 -1.23 16.38 -14.29
C PHE A 299 -0.67 16.77 -12.92
N THR A 300 -1.18 16.15 -11.88
CA THR A 300 -0.62 16.27 -10.55
C THR A 300 0.47 15.23 -10.37
N LEU A 301 1.65 15.67 -9.89
CA LEU A 301 2.67 14.78 -9.36
C LEU A 301 2.74 15.01 -7.85
N ARG A 302 2.43 14.00 -7.06
CA ARG A 302 2.47 14.11 -5.61
C ARG A 302 2.99 12.83 -4.95
N LYS A 303 3.38 12.95 -3.69
CA LYS A 303 3.65 11.78 -2.87
C LYS A 303 2.33 11.15 -2.41
N SER A 304 2.41 9.87 -2.09
CA SER A 304 1.34 9.15 -1.42
C SER A 304 0.95 9.83 -0.10
N LEU A 305 -0.35 9.85 0.21
CA LEU A 305 -0.86 10.34 1.48
C LEU A 305 -0.54 9.39 2.66
N CYS A 306 -0.30 8.12 2.36
CA CYS A 306 0.08 7.09 3.33
C CYS A 306 1.39 6.44 2.90
N VAL A 307 2.52 6.95 3.37
CA VAL A 307 3.86 6.42 3.01
C VAL A 307 4.38 5.34 3.98
N GLU A 308 3.75 5.19 5.15
CA GLU A 308 4.10 4.16 6.13
C GLU A 308 3.04 3.07 6.18
N ASP A 309 3.47 1.81 6.13
CA ASP A 309 2.58 0.64 6.18
C ASP A 309 1.44 0.66 5.15
N GLN A 310 1.61 1.40 4.05
CA GLN A 310 0.58 1.68 3.07
C GLN A 310 -0.12 0.42 2.57
N ASN A 311 0.65 -0.59 2.18
CA ASN A 311 0.13 -1.87 1.71
C ASN A 311 -0.60 -2.64 2.83
N ILE A 312 -0.13 -2.57 4.07
CA ILE A 312 -0.74 -3.26 5.21
C ILE A 312 -2.07 -2.60 5.58
N ILE A 313 -2.08 -1.27 5.64
CA ILE A 313 -3.29 -0.47 5.89
C ILE A 313 -4.32 -0.71 4.79
N GLY A 314 -3.90 -0.60 3.53
CA GLY A 314 -4.78 -0.81 2.39
C GLY A 314 -5.36 -2.23 2.32
N ALA A 315 -4.58 -3.25 2.67
CA ALA A 315 -5.09 -4.62 2.77
C ALA A 315 -6.18 -4.71 3.85
N ALA A 316 -5.95 -4.17 5.04
CA ALA A 316 -6.92 -4.17 6.14
C ALA A 316 -8.20 -3.40 5.77
N LEU A 317 -8.10 -2.33 5.00
CA LEU A 317 -9.24 -1.54 4.52
C LEU A 317 -10.26 -2.37 3.72
N ARG A 318 -9.88 -3.50 3.13
CA ARG A 318 -10.83 -4.40 2.47
C ARG A 318 -11.92 -4.90 3.42
N PHE A 319 -11.55 -5.28 4.63
CA PHE A 319 -12.53 -5.69 5.64
C PHE A 319 -13.37 -4.52 6.13
N VAL A 320 -12.75 -3.36 6.35
CA VAL A 320 -13.47 -2.14 6.75
C VAL A 320 -14.49 -1.74 5.69
N GLN A 321 -14.08 -1.73 4.42
CA GLN A 321 -14.94 -1.34 3.29
C GLN A 321 -16.13 -2.30 3.12
N SER A 322 -15.86 -3.62 3.21
CA SER A 322 -16.92 -4.63 3.16
C SER A 322 -17.91 -4.43 4.30
N TYR A 323 -17.43 -4.30 5.54
CA TYR A 323 -18.28 -4.09 6.72
C TYR A 323 -19.14 -2.83 6.61
N VAL A 324 -18.57 -1.69 6.22
CA VAL A 324 -19.30 -0.44 6.05
C VAL A 324 -20.37 -0.57 4.95
N THR A 325 -20.01 -1.23 3.84
CA THR A 325 -20.96 -1.46 2.73
C THR A 325 -22.13 -2.34 3.19
N ASP A 326 -21.85 -3.42 3.92
CA ASP A 326 -22.88 -4.34 4.43
C ASP A 326 -23.83 -3.63 5.40
N VAL A 327 -23.30 -2.82 6.32
CA VAL A 327 -24.11 -2.01 7.24
C VAL A 327 -24.98 -1.02 6.48
N CYS A 328 -24.45 -0.34 5.47
CA CYS A 328 -25.24 0.61 4.65
C CYS A 328 -26.34 -0.08 3.81
N ASN A 329 -26.11 -1.30 3.35
CA ASN A 329 -27.06 -2.06 2.54
C ASN A 329 -28.16 -2.76 3.36
N THR A 330 -27.91 -3.02 4.66
CA THR A 330 -28.89 -3.68 5.54
C THR A 330 -30.02 -2.73 5.95
N GLU A 331 -29.89 -1.42 5.72
CA GLU A 331 -30.88 -0.39 6.09
C GLU A 331 -31.82 0.02 4.92
N VAL A 332 -31.78 -0.67 3.77
CA VAL A 332 -32.70 -0.48 2.65
C VAL A 332 -33.62 -1.68 2.55
#